data_e210d562ba27ec1b6cfd05d03b2a5b58
#
_entry.id   e210d562ba27ec1b6cfd05d03b2a5b58
#
_cell.length_a   1.000
_cell.length_b   1.000
_cell.length_c   1.000
_cell.angle_alpha   90.00
_cell.angle_beta   90.00
_cell.angle_gamma   90.00
#
_symmetry.space_group_name_H-M   'P 1'
#
loop_
_entity.id
_entity.type
_entity.pdbx_description
1 polymer ?
#
loop_
_entity_poly.entity_id
_entity_poly.type
_entity_poly.pdbx_seq_one_letter_code
_entity_poly.pdbx_strand_id
1 'polypeptide(L)'
;QQMLDYVDYSKKLYGKKVLENSCGEGNILLEVVKRYIESAKSEKHSAEEIKNGLNKDIEAYEIDKECIEKCKNRLNKLAASYGIEGIEWNIKNNDFLKEDVQNRYDFIIGNPPYITYHDMDDSQREFLKKSFSTCNNGRFDYCYAFIEASLKTLKNRGKMVYLVPCSIMTNKF
;
A
#
# COMPACT_ATOMS: atom_id res chain seq x y z
N GLN A 1 -11.89 -5.64 -5.34
CA GLN A 1 -12.87 -5.81 -4.25
C GLN A 1 -12.56 -7.06 -3.42
N GLN A 2 -12.47 -8.27 -4.00
CA GLN A 2 -12.21 -9.53 -3.28
C GLN A 2 -10.94 -9.49 -2.41
N MET A 3 -9.88 -8.83 -2.88
CA MET A 3 -8.60 -8.72 -2.16
C MET A 3 -8.77 -8.12 -0.75
N LEU A 4 -9.58 -7.08 -0.59
CA LEU A 4 -9.83 -6.44 0.68
C LEU A 4 -10.69 -7.31 1.61
N ASP A 5 -11.53 -8.17 1.03
CA ASP A 5 -12.37 -9.09 1.79
C ASP A 5 -11.54 -10.19 2.48
N TYR A 6 -10.45 -10.64 1.87
CA TYR A 6 -9.52 -11.63 2.47
C TYR A 6 -8.86 -11.14 3.76
N VAL A 7 -8.73 -9.83 3.95
CA VAL A 7 -8.15 -9.24 5.16
C VAL A 7 -9.21 -8.62 6.08
N ASP A 8 -10.50 -8.85 5.81
CA ASP A 8 -11.63 -8.27 6.55
C ASP A 8 -11.60 -6.73 6.58
N TYR A 9 -11.09 -6.09 5.52
CA TYR A 9 -11.06 -4.64 5.41
C TYR A 9 -12.45 -4.12 5.02
N SER A 10 -13.38 -4.07 5.98
CA SER A 10 -14.79 -3.76 5.71
C SER A 10 -15.50 -2.94 6.78
N LYS A 11 -15.10 -3.05 8.04
CA LYS A 11 -15.79 -2.41 9.19
C LYS A 11 -14.78 -1.94 10.24
N LYS A 12 -15.15 -0.91 11.02
CA LYS A 12 -14.33 -0.34 12.10
C LYS A 12 -12.95 0.09 11.60
N LEU A 13 -12.95 0.78 10.46
CA LEU A 13 -11.72 1.18 9.78
C LEU A 13 -11.19 2.53 10.26
N TYR A 14 -12.02 3.36 10.88
CA TYR A 14 -11.59 4.64 11.42
C TYR A 14 -10.47 4.45 12.45
N GLY A 15 -9.35 5.18 12.27
CA GLY A 15 -8.15 5.05 13.12
C GLY A 15 -7.26 3.86 12.77
N LYS A 16 -7.60 3.02 11.78
CA LYS A 16 -6.74 1.94 11.31
C LYS A 16 -5.73 2.46 10.29
N LYS A 17 -4.45 2.20 10.55
CA LYS A 17 -3.36 2.59 9.64
C LYS A 17 -3.26 1.63 8.47
N VAL A 18 -3.35 2.17 7.28
CA VAL A 18 -3.31 1.42 6.01
C VAL A 18 -2.17 1.91 5.14
N LEU A 19 -1.44 0.97 4.56
CA LEU A 19 -0.38 1.23 3.59
C LEU A 19 -0.70 0.59 2.24
N GLU A 20 -0.52 1.36 1.17
CA GLU A 20 -0.31 0.86 -0.19
C GLU A 20 1.08 1.31 -0.66
N ASN A 21 2.02 0.40 -0.77
CA ASN A 21 3.44 0.71 -0.97
C ASN A 21 3.90 0.80 -2.44
N SER A 22 2.98 0.75 -3.37
CA SER A 22 3.18 0.95 -4.81
C SER A 22 1.83 1.27 -5.45
N CYS A 23 1.31 2.48 -5.19
CA CYS A 23 -0.09 2.77 -5.48
C CYS A 23 -0.39 3.07 -6.96
N GLY A 24 0.61 3.40 -7.76
CA GLY A 24 0.41 3.81 -9.15
C GLY A 24 -0.64 4.93 -9.26
N GLU A 25 -1.58 4.78 -10.17
CA GLU A 25 -2.71 5.70 -10.35
C GLU A 25 -3.84 5.50 -9.31
N GLY A 26 -3.63 4.68 -8.26
CA GLY A 26 -4.54 4.49 -7.13
C GLY A 26 -5.68 3.52 -7.38
N ASN A 27 -5.52 2.52 -8.24
CA ASN A 27 -6.60 1.57 -8.55
C ASN A 27 -7.10 0.80 -7.31
N ILE A 28 -6.19 0.36 -6.45
CA ILE A 28 -6.52 -0.32 -5.20
C ILE A 28 -6.90 0.73 -4.13
N LEU A 29 -6.14 1.83 -4.05
CA LEU A 29 -6.32 2.88 -3.06
C LEU A 29 -7.73 3.50 -3.11
N LEU A 30 -8.32 3.63 -4.29
CA LEU A 30 -9.70 4.08 -4.44
C LEU A 30 -10.70 3.20 -3.68
N GLU A 31 -10.57 1.88 -3.77
CA GLU A 31 -11.46 0.96 -3.05
C GLU A 31 -11.16 0.97 -1.55
N VAL A 32 -9.88 1.11 -1.16
CA VAL A 32 -9.46 1.27 0.24
C VAL A 32 -10.11 2.51 0.85
N VAL A 33 -9.98 3.66 0.19
CA VAL A 33 -10.56 4.94 0.66
C VAL A 33 -12.08 4.88 0.68
N LYS A 34 -12.71 4.31 -0.35
CA LYS A 34 -14.15 4.12 -0.39
C LYS A 34 -14.65 3.37 0.84
N ARG A 35 -14.08 2.19 1.13
CA ARG A 35 -14.47 1.37 2.29
C ARG A 35 -14.20 2.07 3.61
N TYR A 36 -13.10 2.82 3.70
CA TYR A 36 -12.79 3.63 4.88
C TYR A 36 -13.90 4.66 5.15
N ILE A 37 -14.29 5.43 4.13
CA ILE A 37 -15.36 6.45 4.23
C ILE A 37 -16.70 5.78 4.62
N GLU A 38 -17.07 4.70 3.94
CA GLU A 38 -18.31 3.99 4.20
C GLU A 38 -18.37 3.42 5.62
N SER A 39 -17.26 2.82 6.10
CA SER A 39 -17.12 2.34 7.48
C SER A 39 -17.27 3.49 8.48
N ALA A 40 -16.52 4.57 8.32
CA ALA A 40 -16.56 5.70 9.23
C ALA A 40 -17.94 6.38 9.27
N LYS A 41 -18.62 6.51 8.12
CA LYS A 41 -20.01 6.98 8.07
C LYS A 41 -20.98 6.06 8.82
N SER A 42 -20.81 4.75 8.70
CA SER A 42 -21.63 3.78 9.44
C SER A 42 -21.44 3.87 10.97
N GLU A 43 -20.26 4.32 11.39
CA GLU A 43 -19.89 4.60 12.78
C GLU A 43 -20.29 6.02 13.23
N LYS A 44 -20.98 6.78 12.37
CA LYS A 44 -21.51 8.14 12.61
C LYS A 44 -20.43 9.22 12.78
N HIS A 45 -19.23 9.02 12.22
CA HIS A 45 -18.23 10.08 12.15
C HIS A 45 -18.67 11.20 11.20
N SER A 46 -18.39 12.43 11.58
CA SER A 46 -18.65 13.63 10.75
C SER A 46 -17.71 13.67 9.53
N ALA A 47 -18.05 14.47 8.53
CA ALA A 47 -17.21 14.67 7.35
C ALA A 47 -15.81 15.17 7.72
N GLU A 48 -15.70 16.06 8.70
CA GLU A 48 -14.42 16.60 9.17
C GLU A 48 -13.58 15.54 9.90
N GLU A 49 -14.19 14.70 10.73
CA GLU A 49 -13.50 13.57 11.36
C GLU A 49 -12.99 12.58 10.30
N ILE A 50 -13.82 12.24 9.31
CA ILE A 50 -13.43 11.33 8.23
C ILE A 50 -12.27 11.91 7.42
N LYS A 51 -12.31 13.21 7.07
CA LYS A 51 -11.20 13.92 6.42
C LYS A 51 -9.91 13.80 7.22
N ASN A 52 -9.97 14.10 8.52
CA ASN A 52 -8.83 14.00 9.43
C ASN A 52 -8.30 12.57 9.55
N GLY A 53 -9.21 11.59 9.54
CA GLY A 53 -8.87 10.18 9.50
C GLY A 53 -8.13 9.81 8.21
N LEU A 54 -8.66 10.19 7.05
CA LEU A 54 -8.02 9.92 5.75
C LEU A 54 -6.60 10.51 5.67
N ASN A 55 -6.38 11.72 6.17
CA ASN A 55 -5.06 12.36 6.20
C ASN A 55 -4.05 11.58 7.05
N LYS A 56 -4.51 10.94 8.14
CA LYS A 56 -3.63 10.30 9.13
C LYS A 56 -3.47 8.80 8.94
N ASP A 57 -4.53 8.13 8.45
CA ASP A 57 -4.64 6.68 8.50
C ASP A 57 -4.28 6.01 7.18
N ILE A 58 -4.40 6.73 6.05
CA ILE A 58 -4.09 6.22 4.73
C ILE A 58 -2.75 6.77 4.28
N GLU A 59 -1.79 5.88 4.05
CA GLU A 59 -0.46 6.22 3.55
C GLU A 59 -0.15 5.41 2.30
N ALA A 60 0.47 6.05 1.31
CA ALA A 60 0.89 5.36 0.10
C ALA A 60 2.27 5.82 -0.38
N TYR A 61 2.92 4.99 -1.19
CA TYR A 61 4.18 5.29 -1.85
C TYR A 61 4.06 5.07 -3.35
N GLU A 62 4.70 5.94 -4.11
CA GLU A 62 4.83 5.82 -5.55
C GLU A 62 6.08 6.61 -5.99
N ILE A 63 6.85 6.05 -6.91
CA ILE A 63 8.05 6.70 -7.46
C ILE A 63 7.74 7.65 -8.60
N ASP A 64 6.66 7.40 -9.34
CA ASP A 64 6.24 8.19 -10.49
C ASP A 64 5.31 9.33 -10.05
N LYS A 65 5.79 10.57 -10.25
CA LYS A 65 5.04 11.79 -9.92
C LYS A 65 3.75 11.95 -10.72
N GLU A 66 3.74 11.52 -11.99
CA GLU A 66 2.53 11.63 -12.83
C GLU A 66 1.44 10.68 -12.30
N CYS A 67 1.83 9.47 -11.92
CA CYS A 67 0.93 8.51 -11.28
C CYS A 67 0.36 9.06 -9.98
N ILE A 68 1.18 9.72 -9.14
CA ILE A 68 0.73 10.36 -7.89
C ILE A 68 -0.33 11.41 -8.17
N GLU A 69 -0.11 12.31 -9.12
CA GLU A 69 -1.07 13.37 -9.45
C GLU A 69 -2.40 12.80 -9.97
N LYS A 70 -2.34 11.79 -10.83
CA LYS A 70 -3.55 11.09 -11.28
C LYS A 70 -4.28 10.42 -10.13
N CYS A 71 -3.53 9.76 -9.23
CA CYS A 71 -4.07 9.11 -8.03
C CYS A 71 -4.80 10.12 -7.15
N LYS A 72 -4.15 11.24 -6.78
CA LYS A 72 -4.75 12.29 -5.96
C LYS A 72 -6.02 12.87 -6.59
N ASN A 73 -6.01 13.14 -7.90
CA ASN A 73 -7.17 13.64 -8.61
C ASN A 73 -8.36 12.67 -8.56
N ARG A 74 -8.10 11.37 -8.70
CA ARG A 74 -9.13 10.33 -8.60
C ARG A 74 -9.69 10.19 -7.19
N LEU A 75 -8.80 10.23 -6.18
CA LEU A 75 -9.18 10.18 -4.77
C LEU A 75 -10.01 11.40 -4.36
N ASN A 76 -9.65 12.60 -4.84
CA ASN A 76 -10.42 13.82 -4.58
C ASN A 76 -11.83 13.74 -5.18
N LYS A 77 -11.97 13.22 -6.42
CA LYS A 77 -13.28 13.00 -7.04
C LYS A 77 -14.12 12.00 -6.24
N LEU A 78 -13.50 10.92 -5.77
CA LEU A 78 -14.19 9.94 -4.94
C LEU A 78 -14.64 10.57 -3.62
N ALA A 79 -13.76 11.25 -2.89
CA ALA A 79 -14.10 11.87 -1.61
C ALA A 79 -15.18 12.96 -1.74
N ALA A 80 -15.10 13.79 -2.79
CA ALA A 80 -16.10 14.80 -3.10
C ALA A 80 -17.51 14.19 -3.34
N SER A 81 -17.60 12.99 -3.92
CA SER A 81 -18.88 12.29 -4.07
C SER A 81 -19.52 11.88 -2.74
N TYR A 82 -18.75 11.86 -1.67
CA TYR A 82 -19.19 11.64 -0.28
C TYR A 82 -19.36 12.95 0.52
N GLY A 83 -19.13 14.12 -0.12
CA GLY A 83 -19.19 15.43 0.52
C GLY A 83 -17.95 15.74 1.38
N ILE A 84 -16.81 15.15 1.06
CA ILE A 84 -15.54 15.36 1.79
C ILE A 84 -14.53 15.99 0.83
N GLU A 85 -14.03 17.16 1.17
CA GLU A 85 -13.11 17.94 0.34
C GLU A 85 -11.88 18.41 1.13
N GLY A 86 -10.83 18.82 0.42
CA GLY A 86 -9.61 19.38 1.01
C GLY A 86 -8.80 18.35 1.81
N ILE A 87 -8.74 17.12 1.33
CA ILE A 87 -7.92 16.06 1.95
C ILE A 87 -6.46 16.25 1.53
N GLU A 88 -5.57 16.20 2.50
CA GLU A 88 -4.12 16.18 2.30
C GLU A 88 -3.65 14.72 2.24
N TRP A 89 -3.68 14.13 1.04
CA TRP A 89 -3.31 12.74 0.85
C TRP A 89 -1.83 12.50 1.19
N ASN A 90 -1.58 11.59 2.13
CA ASN A 90 -0.23 11.16 2.51
C ASN A 90 0.32 10.14 1.49
N ILE A 91 0.54 10.61 0.25
CA ILE A 91 1.16 9.83 -0.82
C ILE A 91 2.59 10.35 -1.01
N LYS A 92 3.57 9.53 -0.67
CA LYS A 92 4.98 9.86 -0.71
C LYS A 92 5.57 9.54 -2.08
N ASN A 93 6.26 10.52 -2.68
CA ASN A 93 7.06 10.29 -3.87
C ASN A 93 8.43 9.73 -3.47
N ASN A 94 8.47 8.48 -3.10
CA ASN A 94 9.69 7.80 -2.67
C ASN A 94 9.61 6.29 -2.92
N ASP A 95 10.78 5.65 -2.93
CA ASP A 95 10.89 4.20 -2.99
C ASP A 95 10.66 3.60 -1.59
N PHE A 96 9.57 2.86 -1.45
CA PHE A 96 9.22 2.23 -0.18
C PHE A 96 10.31 1.30 0.37
N LEU A 97 11.09 0.65 -0.49
CA LEU A 97 12.18 -0.25 -0.05
C LEU A 97 13.35 0.47 0.63
N LYS A 98 13.41 1.81 0.52
CA LYS A 98 14.42 2.64 1.19
C LYS A 98 13.95 3.24 2.51
N GLU A 99 12.71 2.95 2.90
CA GLU A 99 12.13 3.46 4.14
C GLU A 99 12.45 2.55 5.33
N ASP A 100 12.80 3.16 6.46
CA ASP A 100 12.97 2.46 7.74
C ASP A 100 11.74 2.69 8.63
N VAL A 101 10.68 1.96 8.34
CA VAL A 101 9.43 2.00 9.10
C VAL A 101 9.15 0.64 9.71
N GLN A 102 8.83 0.58 10.99
CA GLN A 102 8.53 -0.66 11.70
C GLN A 102 7.22 -0.59 12.48
N ASN A 103 6.48 -1.71 12.54
CA ASN A 103 5.30 -1.90 13.40
C ASN A 103 4.25 -0.77 13.33
N ARG A 104 3.99 -0.24 12.11
CA ARG A 104 3.18 0.98 11.93
C ARG A 104 1.76 0.72 11.43
N TYR A 105 1.57 -0.28 10.56
CA TYR A 105 0.30 -0.45 9.83
C TYR A 105 -0.55 -1.60 10.36
N ASP A 106 -1.86 -1.37 10.41
CA ASP A 106 -2.86 -2.39 10.72
C ASP A 106 -3.16 -3.23 9.48
N PHE A 107 -3.12 -2.59 8.29
CA PHE A 107 -3.32 -3.23 7.00
C PHE A 107 -2.25 -2.80 6.00
N ILE A 108 -1.77 -3.76 5.22
CA ILE A 108 -0.96 -3.50 4.02
C ILE A 108 -1.67 -4.16 2.85
N ILE A 109 -2.01 -3.35 1.85
CA ILE A 109 -2.81 -3.78 0.70
C ILE A 109 -2.12 -3.24 -0.54
N GLY A 110 -1.75 -4.09 -1.48
CA GLY A 110 -1.01 -3.59 -2.64
C GLY A 110 -0.84 -4.59 -3.77
N ASN A 111 -0.26 -4.09 -4.84
CA ASN A 111 0.17 -4.82 -6.01
C ASN A 111 1.63 -4.44 -6.27
N PRO A 112 2.61 -5.13 -5.66
CA PRO A 112 4.01 -4.78 -5.79
C PRO A 112 4.48 -4.90 -7.25
N PRO A 113 5.53 -4.16 -7.68
CA PRO A 113 6.03 -4.24 -9.03
C PRO A 113 6.59 -5.63 -9.34
N TYR A 114 6.26 -6.15 -10.55
CA TYR A 114 6.69 -7.47 -11.03
C TYR A 114 7.96 -7.33 -11.88
N ILE A 115 9.08 -6.98 -11.23
CA ILE A 115 10.38 -6.89 -11.87
C ILE A 115 11.14 -8.17 -11.58
N THR A 116 11.48 -8.93 -12.64
CA THR A 116 12.23 -10.17 -12.48
C THR A 116 13.72 -9.90 -12.30
N TYR A 117 14.47 -10.88 -11.79
CA TYR A 117 15.93 -10.76 -11.63
C TYR A 117 16.65 -10.29 -12.91
N HIS A 118 16.17 -10.71 -14.07
CA HIS A 118 16.78 -10.36 -15.37
C HIS A 118 16.51 -8.90 -15.77
N ASP A 119 15.40 -8.34 -15.35
CA ASP A 119 14.99 -6.98 -15.71
C ASP A 119 15.61 -5.91 -14.79
N MET A 120 16.23 -6.34 -13.68
CA MET A 120 16.93 -5.44 -12.75
C MET A 120 18.30 -5.08 -13.27
N ASP A 121 18.74 -3.86 -13.03
CA ASP A 121 20.14 -3.48 -13.19
C ASP A 121 21.02 -3.99 -12.03
N ASP A 122 22.33 -3.88 -12.18
CA ASP A 122 23.28 -4.39 -11.17
C ASP A 122 23.18 -3.63 -9.84
N SER A 123 22.88 -2.33 -9.88
CA SER A 123 22.74 -1.50 -8.67
C SER A 123 21.51 -1.89 -7.87
N GLN A 124 20.41 -2.18 -8.55
CA GLN A 124 19.18 -2.68 -7.95
C GLN A 124 19.40 -4.06 -7.29
N ARG A 125 20.05 -4.99 -8.01
CA ARG A 125 20.39 -6.32 -7.48
C ARG A 125 21.27 -6.24 -6.25
N GLU A 126 22.30 -5.39 -6.28
CA GLU A 126 23.22 -5.20 -5.16
C GLU A 126 22.51 -4.60 -3.93
N PHE A 127 21.68 -3.57 -4.14
CA PHE A 127 20.87 -2.98 -3.07
C PHE A 127 19.96 -4.02 -2.41
N LEU A 128 19.20 -4.79 -3.21
CA LEU A 128 18.28 -5.78 -2.68
C LEU A 128 19.01 -6.90 -1.92
N LYS A 129 20.13 -7.40 -2.45
CA LYS A 129 20.95 -8.42 -1.78
C LYS A 129 21.49 -7.95 -0.42
N LYS A 130 21.86 -6.68 -0.32
CA LYS A 130 22.39 -6.11 0.93
C LYS A 130 21.29 -5.83 1.97
N SER A 131 20.11 -5.46 1.50
CA SER A 131 19.04 -4.91 2.36
C SER A 131 18.01 -5.95 2.80
N PHE A 132 17.82 -7.03 2.02
CA PHE A 132 16.73 -7.98 2.24
C PHE A 132 17.22 -9.41 2.28
N SER A 133 16.87 -10.13 3.34
CA SER A 133 17.26 -11.53 3.54
C SER A 133 16.67 -12.47 2.48
N THR A 134 15.47 -12.15 2.02
CA THR A 134 14.77 -12.88 0.93
C THR A 134 15.46 -12.76 -0.43
N CYS A 135 16.39 -11.81 -0.59
CA CYS A 135 17.12 -11.55 -1.82
C CYS A 135 18.61 -11.94 -1.75
N ASN A 136 19.09 -12.55 -0.65
CA ASN A 136 20.51 -12.82 -0.44
C ASN A 136 21.09 -13.88 -1.39
N ASN A 137 20.30 -14.86 -1.81
CA ASN A 137 20.76 -16.02 -2.59
C ASN A 137 19.90 -16.25 -3.82
N GLY A 138 20.53 -16.79 -4.87
CA GLY A 138 19.84 -17.23 -6.07
C GLY A 138 19.28 -16.10 -6.93
N ARG A 139 18.26 -16.42 -7.71
CA ARG A 139 17.47 -15.47 -8.49
C ARG A 139 16.21 -15.13 -7.70
N PHE A 140 15.92 -13.87 -7.58
CA PHE A 140 14.76 -13.35 -6.84
C PHE A 140 14.01 -12.33 -7.69
N ASP A 141 12.73 -12.18 -7.41
CA ASP A 141 11.89 -11.15 -8.00
C ASP A 141 11.79 -9.96 -7.03
N TYR A 142 11.59 -8.76 -7.56
CA TYR A 142 11.52 -7.52 -6.78
C TYR A 142 10.45 -7.57 -5.67
N CYS A 143 9.37 -8.29 -5.92
CA CYS A 143 8.27 -8.45 -4.98
C CYS A 143 8.67 -9.14 -3.67
N TYR A 144 9.75 -9.96 -3.63
CA TYR A 144 10.21 -10.57 -2.37
C TYR A 144 10.69 -9.52 -1.38
N ALA A 145 11.44 -8.51 -1.87
CA ALA A 145 11.85 -7.38 -1.05
C ALA A 145 10.64 -6.60 -0.52
N PHE A 146 9.62 -6.37 -1.37
CA PHE A 146 8.37 -5.73 -0.94
C PHE A 146 7.63 -6.53 0.13
N ILE A 147 7.59 -7.85 0.02
CA ILE A 147 6.98 -8.72 1.04
C ILE A 147 7.75 -8.60 2.37
N GLU A 148 9.08 -8.73 2.33
CA GLU A 148 9.91 -8.64 3.54
C GLU A 148 9.80 -7.25 4.20
N ALA A 149 9.92 -6.17 3.43
CA ALA A 149 9.79 -4.81 3.92
C ALA A 149 8.40 -4.59 4.54
N SER A 150 7.35 -5.06 3.88
CA SER A 150 5.98 -4.93 4.39
C SER A 150 5.77 -5.68 5.70
N LEU A 151 6.28 -6.89 5.82
CA LEU A 151 6.18 -7.65 7.07
C LEU A 151 6.86 -6.93 8.25
N LYS A 152 7.99 -6.22 8.00
CA LYS A 152 8.67 -5.42 9.02
C LYS A 152 7.84 -4.20 9.46
N THR A 153 7.05 -3.64 8.56
CA THR A 153 6.21 -2.46 8.84
C THR A 153 4.84 -2.80 9.41
N LEU A 154 4.43 -4.07 9.33
CA LEU A 154 3.14 -4.54 9.81
C LEU A 154 3.13 -4.61 11.34
N LYS A 155 2.07 -4.14 11.98
CA LYS A 155 1.86 -4.29 13.42
C LYS A 155 1.65 -5.76 13.79
N ASN A 156 1.87 -6.07 15.07
CA ASN A 156 1.43 -7.35 15.62
C ASN A 156 -0.08 -7.51 15.40
N ARG A 157 -0.49 -8.64 14.80
CA ARG A 157 -1.87 -8.93 14.34
C ARG A 157 -2.35 -8.04 13.18
N GLY A 158 -1.50 -7.25 12.55
CA GLY A 158 -1.81 -6.58 11.29
C GLY A 158 -2.04 -7.60 10.17
N LYS A 159 -2.72 -7.18 9.12
CA LYS A 159 -3.07 -8.04 7.98
C LYS A 159 -2.48 -7.49 6.70
N MET A 160 -1.92 -8.38 5.89
CA MET A 160 -1.37 -8.03 4.59
C MET A 160 -2.05 -8.84 3.49
N VAL A 161 -2.33 -8.19 2.38
CA VAL A 161 -2.77 -8.84 1.15
C VAL A 161 -2.13 -8.19 -0.06
N TYR A 162 -1.53 -9.03 -0.90
CA TYR A 162 -0.91 -8.63 -2.14
C TYR A 162 -1.51 -9.37 -3.33
N LEU A 163 -1.65 -8.66 -4.43
CA LEU A 163 -1.83 -9.28 -5.73
C LEU A 163 -0.44 -9.60 -6.27
N VAL A 164 -0.16 -10.89 -6.46
CA VAL A 164 1.15 -11.38 -6.94
C VAL A 164 0.95 -12.44 -8.02
N PRO A 165 1.90 -12.60 -8.97
CA PRO A 165 1.85 -13.68 -9.94
C PRO A 165 1.91 -15.05 -9.27
N CYS A 166 1.20 -16.05 -9.80
CA CYS A 166 1.21 -17.41 -9.29
C CYS A 166 2.62 -18.03 -9.26
N SER A 167 3.51 -17.61 -10.15
CA SER A 167 4.89 -18.06 -10.21
C SER A 167 5.67 -17.85 -8.91
N ILE A 168 5.33 -16.82 -8.13
CA ILE A 168 5.96 -16.56 -6.83
C ILE A 168 5.72 -17.69 -5.83
N MET A 169 4.58 -18.37 -5.93
CA MET A 169 4.22 -19.48 -5.04
C MET A 169 4.86 -20.81 -5.46
N THR A 170 5.36 -20.90 -6.68
CA THR A 170 5.87 -22.16 -7.28
C THR A 170 7.35 -22.14 -7.57
N ASN A 171 8.02 -21.01 -7.52
CA ASN A 171 9.46 -20.91 -7.72
C ASN A 171 10.18 -21.71 -6.63
N LYS A 172 10.97 -22.71 -7.06
CA LYS A 172 11.94 -23.40 -6.20
C LYS A 172 13.20 -22.53 -6.13
N PHE A 173 13.56 -22.12 -4.94
CA PHE A 173 14.81 -21.40 -4.64
C PHE A 173 15.99 -22.34 -4.52
#